data_7e30b88f682718f1735d6ee1ae746c53
#
_entry.id   7e30b88f682718f1735d6ee1ae746c53
#
_cell.length_a   1.000
_cell.length_b   1.000
_cell.length_c   1.000
_cell.angle_alpha   90.00
_cell.angle_beta   90.00
_cell.angle_gamma   90.00
#
_symmetry.space_group_name_H-M   'P 1'
#
loop_
_entity.id
_entity.type
_entity.pdbx_description
1 polymer ?
#
loop_
_entity_poly.entity_id
_entity_poly.type
_entity_poly.pdbx_seq_one_letter_code
_entity_poly.pdbx_strand_id
1 'polypeptide(L)'
;MIILDNVVVTDEFLNAQFCCCLPRCKGWCCVAGDAGAPLEASEIEQIEDNLEAIKPFMRPEGIKVVEDNDVYDYDETGELVTPLVNGEECAFVYFHENGTALCAIEKAYLEGKCDFWKPISCHLYPIRLVEKDGFTHILYHEWSVCVPAKRKGEKEGIPLWKFLKGPMVRKFGEDWYDRLEKMIQKK
;
A
#
# COMPACT_ATOMS: atom_id res chain seq x y z
N MET A 1 17.91 -1.24 -14.56
CA MET A 1 17.41 -2.44 -13.87
C MET A 1 18.49 -2.98 -12.94
N ILE A 2 18.12 -3.39 -11.74
CA ILE A 2 18.98 -4.07 -10.76
C ILE A 2 18.31 -5.40 -10.42
N ILE A 3 19.07 -6.47 -10.31
CA ILE A 3 18.60 -7.76 -9.79
C ILE A 3 19.33 -8.00 -8.47
N LEU A 4 18.58 -8.17 -7.40
CA LEU A 4 19.10 -8.43 -6.06
C LEU A 4 18.36 -9.61 -5.46
N ASP A 5 19.08 -10.72 -5.22
CA ASP A 5 18.51 -12.01 -4.91
C ASP A 5 17.49 -12.44 -5.99
N ASN A 6 16.23 -12.73 -5.61
CA ASN A 6 15.13 -13.01 -6.54
C ASN A 6 14.24 -11.78 -6.84
N VAL A 7 14.71 -10.55 -6.59
CA VAL A 7 13.95 -9.33 -6.79
C VAL A 7 14.50 -8.52 -7.97
N VAL A 8 13.64 -8.18 -8.92
CA VAL A 8 13.93 -7.32 -10.06
C VAL A 8 13.45 -5.90 -9.78
N VAL A 9 14.40 -4.98 -9.67
CA VAL A 9 14.13 -3.55 -9.44
C VAL A 9 14.21 -2.83 -10.78
N THR A 10 13.08 -2.32 -11.26
CA THR A 10 12.96 -1.71 -12.59
C THR A 10 13.59 -0.32 -12.67
N ASP A 11 13.94 0.12 -13.88
CA ASP A 11 14.51 1.47 -14.08
C ASP A 11 13.46 2.55 -13.82
N GLU A 12 12.17 2.29 -14.08
CA GLU A 12 11.07 3.21 -13.78
C GLU A 12 11.02 3.51 -12.29
N PHE A 13 11.11 2.48 -11.43
CA PHE A 13 11.17 2.66 -9.97
C PHE A 13 12.44 3.41 -9.53
N LEU A 14 13.59 3.05 -10.08
CA LEU A 14 14.87 3.66 -9.70
C LEU A 14 14.96 5.15 -10.04
N ASN A 15 14.34 5.56 -11.16
CA ASN A 15 14.40 6.93 -11.68
C ASN A 15 13.23 7.80 -11.20
N ALA A 16 12.17 7.20 -10.65
CA ALA A 16 11.00 7.94 -10.20
C ALA A 16 11.33 8.82 -8.99
N GLN A 17 10.70 9.99 -8.95
CA GLN A 17 10.68 10.88 -7.79
C GLN A 17 9.27 10.97 -7.24
N PHE A 18 9.13 10.84 -5.92
CA PHE A 18 7.83 10.75 -5.30
C PHE A 18 7.88 11.19 -3.83
N CYS A 19 6.88 11.95 -3.42
CA CYS A 19 6.62 12.22 -2.01
C CYS A 19 5.11 12.38 -1.81
N CYS A 20 4.49 11.47 -1.08
CA CYS A 20 3.04 11.48 -0.89
C CYS A 20 2.53 12.85 -0.45
N CYS A 21 1.45 13.31 -1.06
CA CYS A 21 0.86 14.63 -0.83
C CYS A 21 -0.62 14.50 -0.45
N LEU A 22 -0.87 13.90 0.72
CA LEU A 22 -2.21 13.63 1.23
C LEU A 22 -3.14 14.84 1.22
N PRO A 23 -2.70 16.08 1.57
CA PRO A 23 -3.56 17.26 1.49
C PRO A 23 -4.10 17.55 0.07
N ARG A 24 -3.41 17.07 -0.97
CA ARG A 24 -3.80 17.27 -2.37
C ARG A 24 -4.57 16.09 -2.95
N CYS A 25 -4.08 14.86 -2.76
CA CYS A 25 -4.73 13.66 -3.28
C CYS A 25 -5.88 13.14 -2.42
N LYS A 26 -6.01 13.63 -1.17
CA LYS A 26 -7.09 13.24 -0.24
C LYS A 26 -7.21 11.73 0.01
N GLY A 27 -6.13 10.97 -0.21
CA GLY A 27 -6.17 9.53 -0.01
C GLY A 27 -6.96 8.75 -1.07
N TRP A 28 -7.11 9.32 -2.28
CA TRP A 28 -7.88 8.69 -3.35
C TRP A 28 -7.40 7.29 -3.76
N CYS A 29 -6.18 6.92 -3.45
CA CYS A 29 -5.71 5.54 -3.65
C CYS A 29 -6.46 4.48 -2.82
N CYS A 30 -7.21 4.88 -1.79
CA CYS A 30 -8.10 4.02 -1.01
C CYS A 30 -9.57 4.09 -1.45
N VAL A 31 -9.88 4.96 -2.43
CA VAL A 31 -11.26 5.26 -2.86
C VAL A 31 -11.47 4.90 -4.33
N ALA A 32 -10.48 5.17 -5.18
CA ALA A 32 -10.57 4.88 -6.60
C ALA A 32 -9.81 3.58 -6.92
N GLY A 33 -10.31 2.81 -7.85
CA GLY A 33 -9.72 1.56 -8.33
C GLY A 33 -10.81 0.56 -8.69
N ASP A 34 -10.44 -0.40 -9.52
CA ASP A 34 -11.35 -1.44 -10.00
C ASP A 34 -11.43 -2.63 -9.04
N ALA A 35 -10.50 -2.70 -8.10
CA ALA A 35 -10.43 -3.73 -7.05
C ALA A 35 -9.84 -3.17 -5.76
N GLY A 36 -9.96 -3.93 -4.67
CA GLY A 36 -9.31 -3.64 -3.40
C GLY A 36 -7.78 -3.73 -3.46
N ALA A 37 -7.13 -3.39 -2.36
CA ALA A 37 -5.68 -3.53 -2.26
C ALA A 37 -5.28 -5.02 -2.15
N PRO A 38 -4.27 -5.50 -2.92
CA PRO A 38 -3.79 -6.87 -2.80
C PRO A 38 -3.40 -7.24 -1.37
N LEU A 39 -3.77 -8.46 -0.95
CA LEU A 39 -3.47 -9.02 0.36
C LEU A 39 -2.56 -10.25 0.22
N GLU A 40 -1.63 -10.39 1.14
CA GLU A 40 -0.97 -11.67 1.36
C GLU A 40 -1.87 -12.56 2.23
N ALA A 41 -1.87 -13.88 2.00
CA ALA A 41 -2.72 -14.80 2.77
C ALA A 41 -2.48 -14.69 4.31
N SER A 42 -1.25 -14.43 4.72
CA SER A 42 -0.90 -14.20 6.13
C SER A 42 -1.46 -12.90 6.70
N GLU A 43 -1.85 -11.95 5.88
CA GLU A 43 -2.42 -10.67 6.32
C GLU A 43 -3.92 -10.81 6.65
N ILE A 44 -4.60 -11.80 6.05
CA ILE A 44 -6.02 -12.08 6.33
C ILE A 44 -6.18 -12.44 7.81
N GLU A 45 -5.44 -13.43 8.30
CA GLU A 45 -5.46 -13.85 9.71
C GLU A 45 -5.16 -12.67 10.65
N GLN A 46 -4.18 -11.84 10.29
CA GLN A 46 -3.84 -10.65 11.09
C GLN A 46 -4.97 -9.61 11.12
N ILE A 47 -5.71 -9.44 10.01
CA ILE A 47 -6.86 -8.52 9.98
C ILE A 47 -8.01 -9.10 10.80
N GLU A 48 -8.30 -10.40 10.66
CA GLU A 48 -9.35 -11.11 11.41
C GLU A 48 -9.11 -11.03 12.92
N ASP A 49 -7.91 -11.37 13.38
CA ASP A 49 -7.52 -11.33 14.80
C ASP A 49 -7.63 -9.92 15.42
N ASN A 50 -7.48 -8.88 14.62
CA ASN A 50 -7.54 -7.50 15.06
C ASN A 50 -8.87 -6.79 14.70
N LEU A 51 -9.83 -7.48 14.06
CA LEU A 51 -11.02 -6.85 13.49
C LEU A 51 -11.84 -6.06 14.53
N GLU A 52 -12.03 -6.62 15.72
CA GLU A 52 -12.78 -5.96 16.79
C GLU A 52 -12.10 -4.68 17.31
N ALA A 53 -10.77 -4.61 17.21
CA ALA A 53 -10.01 -3.40 17.53
C ALA A 53 -10.02 -2.37 16.40
N ILE A 54 -10.22 -2.80 15.16
CA ILE A 54 -10.26 -1.96 13.96
C ILE A 54 -11.66 -1.34 13.76
N LYS A 55 -12.73 -2.12 13.99
CA LYS A 55 -14.14 -1.68 13.80
C LYS A 55 -14.49 -0.31 14.39
N PRO A 56 -14.04 0.10 15.59
CA PRO A 56 -14.34 1.42 16.13
C PRO A 56 -13.87 2.60 15.25
N PHE A 57 -12.95 2.35 14.33
CA PHE A 57 -12.40 3.36 13.40
C PHE A 57 -13.00 3.26 12.01
N MET A 58 -13.78 2.21 11.72
CA MET A 58 -14.40 1.99 10.42
C MET A 58 -15.74 2.74 10.33
N ARG A 59 -16.18 2.94 9.08
CA ARG A 59 -17.54 3.41 8.79
C ARG A 59 -18.53 2.26 8.91
N PRO A 60 -19.80 2.55 9.23
CA PRO A 60 -20.85 1.51 9.32
C PRO A 60 -20.98 0.67 8.07
N GLU A 61 -20.83 1.27 6.87
CA GLU A 61 -20.90 0.58 5.58
C GLU A 61 -19.74 -0.41 5.42
N GLY A 62 -18.54 -0.03 5.83
CA GLY A 62 -17.36 -0.91 5.79
C GLY A 62 -17.48 -2.06 6.80
N ILE A 63 -17.98 -1.78 8.02
CA ILE A 63 -18.25 -2.83 9.03
C ILE A 63 -19.24 -3.83 8.46
N LYS A 64 -20.33 -3.36 7.85
CA LYS A 64 -21.34 -4.23 7.26
C LYS A 64 -20.73 -5.15 6.18
N VAL A 65 -19.85 -4.65 5.33
CA VAL A 65 -19.20 -5.44 4.28
C VAL A 65 -18.39 -6.57 4.89
N VAL A 66 -17.53 -6.28 5.89
CA VAL A 66 -16.67 -7.30 6.50
C VAL A 66 -17.41 -8.28 7.41
N GLU A 67 -18.61 -7.92 7.89
CA GLU A 67 -19.48 -8.84 8.67
C GLU A 67 -20.34 -9.73 7.78
N ASP A 68 -20.77 -9.23 6.63
CA ASP A 68 -21.64 -9.97 5.71
C ASP A 68 -20.84 -10.92 4.78
N ASN A 69 -19.58 -10.60 4.48
CA ASN A 69 -18.78 -11.35 3.50
C ASN A 69 -17.50 -11.93 4.11
N ASP A 70 -16.50 -11.09 4.34
CA ASP A 70 -15.22 -11.43 4.98
C ASP A 70 -14.32 -10.18 4.99
N VAL A 71 -13.14 -10.28 5.62
CA VAL A 71 -12.13 -9.19 5.62
C VAL A 71 -11.36 -9.12 4.29
N TYR A 72 -11.62 -10.02 3.36
CA TYR A 72 -11.01 -10.09 2.03
C TYR A 72 -12.05 -10.38 0.96
N ASP A 73 -11.66 -10.21 -0.28
CA ASP A 73 -12.42 -10.56 -1.49
C ASP A 73 -11.41 -11.05 -2.56
N TYR A 74 -11.91 -11.42 -3.72
CA TYR A 74 -11.10 -11.79 -4.87
C TYR A 74 -11.31 -10.79 -6.00
N ASP A 75 -10.23 -10.37 -6.64
CA ASP A 75 -10.32 -9.60 -7.86
C ASP A 75 -10.71 -10.46 -9.08
N GLU A 76 -10.83 -9.84 -10.25
CA GLU A 76 -11.17 -10.55 -11.50
C GLU A 76 -10.15 -11.62 -11.92
N THR A 77 -8.93 -11.56 -11.40
CA THR A 77 -7.86 -12.55 -11.65
C THR A 77 -7.83 -13.66 -10.61
N GLY A 78 -8.62 -13.53 -9.54
CA GLY A 78 -8.67 -14.46 -8.41
C GLY A 78 -7.60 -14.19 -7.36
N GLU A 79 -7.01 -13.00 -7.35
CA GLU A 79 -6.08 -12.59 -6.32
C GLU A 79 -6.81 -12.04 -5.09
N LEU A 80 -6.25 -12.30 -3.90
CA LEU A 80 -6.79 -11.81 -2.63
C LEU A 80 -6.64 -10.29 -2.53
N VAL A 81 -7.74 -9.60 -2.22
CA VAL A 81 -7.79 -8.15 -2.10
C VAL A 81 -8.63 -7.72 -0.89
N THR A 82 -8.48 -6.47 -0.44
CA THR A 82 -9.40 -5.91 0.55
C THR A 82 -10.79 -5.73 -0.06
N PRO A 83 -11.90 -6.00 0.68
CA PRO A 83 -13.24 -5.83 0.14
C PRO A 83 -13.58 -4.36 -0.09
N LEU A 84 -14.50 -4.12 -1.02
CA LEU A 84 -14.98 -2.78 -1.39
C LEU A 84 -16.41 -2.55 -0.93
N VAL A 85 -16.72 -1.32 -0.54
CA VAL A 85 -18.10 -0.88 -0.31
C VAL A 85 -18.74 -0.53 -1.67
N ASN A 86 -19.74 -1.31 -2.06
CA ASN A 86 -20.47 -1.15 -3.34
C ASN A 86 -19.59 -1.11 -4.60
N GLY A 87 -18.41 -1.75 -4.56
CA GLY A 87 -17.45 -1.75 -5.67
C GLY A 87 -16.68 -0.43 -5.84
N GLU A 88 -16.68 0.43 -4.85
CA GLU A 88 -15.99 1.73 -4.86
C GLU A 88 -14.83 1.75 -3.87
N GLU A 89 -15.00 2.39 -2.72
CA GLU A 89 -13.91 2.53 -1.76
C GLU A 89 -13.67 1.28 -0.90
N CYS A 90 -12.43 1.11 -0.44
CA CYS A 90 -12.04 0.04 0.47
C CYS A 90 -12.91 0.04 1.75
N ALA A 91 -13.34 -1.13 2.21
CA ALA A 91 -14.16 -1.29 3.42
C ALA A 91 -13.48 -0.74 4.68
N PHE A 92 -12.15 -0.76 4.73
CA PHE A 92 -11.37 -0.22 5.84
C PHE A 92 -11.10 1.29 5.75
N VAL A 93 -11.72 2.00 4.82
CA VAL A 93 -11.57 3.45 4.68
C VAL A 93 -12.51 4.18 5.67
N TYR A 94 -12.00 5.24 6.29
CA TYR A 94 -12.83 6.27 6.91
C TYR A 94 -12.46 7.65 6.36
N PHE A 95 -13.38 8.60 6.44
CA PHE A 95 -13.16 9.96 5.97
C PHE A 95 -12.97 10.91 7.16
N HIS A 96 -11.86 11.65 7.14
CA HIS A 96 -11.65 12.76 8.05
C HIS A 96 -12.60 13.92 7.70
N GLU A 97 -12.87 14.84 8.63
CA GLU A 97 -13.76 15.99 8.44
C GLU A 97 -13.45 16.85 7.20
N ASN A 98 -12.18 16.90 6.81
CA ASN A 98 -11.74 17.62 5.59
C ASN A 98 -11.89 16.80 4.30
N GLY A 99 -12.56 15.64 4.34
CA GLY A 99 -12.79 14.75 3.21
C GLY A 99 -11.58 13.89 2.81
N THR A 100 -10.56 13.80 3.64
CA THR A 100 -9.41 12.92 3.39
C THR A 100 -9.76 11.49 3.75
N ALA A 101 -9.60 10.56 2.80
CA ALA A 101 -9.70 9.13 3.03
C ALA A 101 -8.46 8.61 3.78
N LEU A 102 -8.68 7.87 4.84
CA LEU A 102 -7.66 7.31 5.74
C LEU A 102 -8.00 5.85 6.03
N CYS A 103 -6.98 5.08 6.43
CA CYS A 103 -7.15 3.66 6.74
C CYS A 103 -7.48 3.44 8.22
N ALA A 104 -8.56 2.74 8.52
CA ALA A 104 -8.98 2.38 9.87
C ALA A 104 -8.01 1.39 10.52
N ILE A 105 -7.44 0.46 9.74
CA ILE A 105 -6.41 -0.47 10.23
C ILE A 105 -5.18 0.33 10.71
N GLU A 106 -4.67 1.22 9.85
CA GLU A 106 -3.52 2.06 10.22
C GLU A 106 -3.81 2.92 11.44
N LYS A 107 -5.03 3.45 11.56
CA LYS A 107 -5.42 4.25 12.72
C LYS A 107 -5.43 3.42 13.99
N ALA A 108 -6.01 2.22 13.98
CA ALA A 108 -5.99 1.30 15.12
C ALA A 108 -4.56 0.97 15.57
N TYR A 109 -3.67 0.71 14.61
CA TYR A 109 -2.25 0.47 14.88
C TYR A 109 -1.57 1.69 15.53
N LEU A 110 -1.73 2.88 14.96
CA LEU A 110 -1.12 4.11 15.48
C LEU A 110 -1.64 4.50 16.87
N GLU A 111 -2.86 4.08 17.22
CA GLU A 111 -3.44 4.25 18.57
C GLU A 111 -3.06 3.08 19.52
N GLY A 112 -2.23 2.15 19.08
CA GLY A 112 -1.79 1.00 19.88
C GLY A 112 -2.91 0.02 20.24
N LYS A 113 -3.93 -0.07 19.38
CA LYS A 113 -5.09 -0.96 19.56
C LYS A 113 -4.94 -2.30 18.86
N CYS A 114 -4.05 -2.39 17.89
CA CYS A 114 -3.73 -3.62 17.18
C CYS A 114 -2.24 -3.66 16.79
N ASP A 115 -1.74 -4.85 16.49
CA ASP A 115 -0.34 -5.08 16.11
C ASP A 115 -0.14 -5.09 14.59
N PHE A 116 -1.22 -5.14 13.81
CA PHE A 116 -1.17 -5.11 12.36
C PHE A 116 -1.26 -3.68 11.84
N TRP A 117 -0.20 -3.20 11.20
CA TRP A 117 -0.15 -1.80 10.75
C TRP A 117 -1.13 -1.53 9.60
N LYS A 118 -0.96 -2.20 8.47
CA LYS A 118 -1.83 -2.21 7.28
C LYS A 118 -1.28 -3.18 6.24
N PRO A 119 -2.06 -3.55 5.22
CA PRO A 119 -1.58 -4.41 4.14
C PRO A 119 -0.28 -3.88 3.54
N ILE A 120 0.65 -4.81 3.27
CA ILE A 120 1.96 -4.43 2.75
C ILE A 120 1.86 -3.77 1.38
N SER A 121 0.90 -4.16 0.56
CA SER A 121 0.61 -3.54 -0.74
C SER A 121 0.23 -2.06 -0.60
N CYS A 122 -0.58 -1.71 0.42
CA CYS A 122 -0.93 -0.33 0.74
C CYS A 122 0.26 0.46 1.26
N HIS A 123 1.14 -0.18 2.05
CA HIS A 123 2.33 0.48 2.60
C HIS A 123 3.39 0.74 1.53
N LEU A 124 3.54 -0.16 0.58
CA LEU A 124 4.46 -0.04 -0.55
C LEU A 124 3.96 0.88 -1.67
N TYR A 125 2.66 1.23 -1.68
CA TYR A 125 2.12 2.06 -2.75
C TYR A 125 2.91 3.40 -2.90
N PRO A 126 3.34 3.79 -4.10
CA PRO A 126 2.82 3.44 -5.42
C PRO A 126 3.59 2.32 -6.18
N ILE A 127 4.26 1.42 -5.51
CA ILE A 127 4.80 0.25 -6.20
C ILE A 127 3.85 -0.95 -6.08
N ARG A 128 3.94 -1.83 -7.07
CA ARG A 128 3.29 -3.14 -7.11
C ARG A 128 4.37 -4.21 -7.18
N LEU A 129 4.18 -5.29 -6.43
CA LEU A 129 5.01 -6.48 -6.52
C LEU A 129 4.30 -7.49 -7.41
N VAL A 130 4.98 -7.97 -8.44
CA VAL A 130 4.43 -8.93 -9.40
C VAL A 130 5.38 -10.12 -9.51
N GLU A 131 4.86 -11.31 -9.19
CA GLU A 131 5.60 -12.54 -9.36
C GLU A 131 5.62 -12.96 -10.83
N LYS A 132 6.80 -13.12 -11.40
CA LYS A 132 6.98 -13.55 -12.79
C LYS A 132 8.28 -14.32 -12.94
N ASP A 133 8.21 -15.50 -13.58
CA ASP A 133 9.36 -16.36 -13.89
C ASP A 133 10.27 -16.66 -12.67
N GLY A 134 9.68 -16.77 -11.47
CA GLY A 134 10.38 -17.03 -10.21
C GLY A 134 11.06 -15.80 -9.60
N PHE A 135 10.77 -14.62 -10.10
CA PHE A 135 11.25 -13.34 -9.58
C PHE A 135 10.09 -12.46 -9.13
N THR A 136 10.32 -11.72 -8.03
CA THR A 136 9.44 -10.61 -7.62
C THR A 136 9.86 -9.33 -8.34
N HIS A 137 9.00 -8.80 -9.20
CA HIS A 137 9.24 -7.55 -9.90
C HIS A 137 8.67 -6.37 -9.12
N ILE A 138 9.50 -5.35 -8.84
CA ILE A 138 9.07 -4.07 -8.28
C ILE A 138 8.71 -3.15 -9.45
N LEU A 139 7.42 -2.91 -9.64
CA LEU A 139 6.87 -2.06 -10.69
C LEU A 139 6.36 -0.73 -10.09
N TYR A 140 6.68 0.39 -10.73
CA TYR A 140 6.10 1.68 -10.38
C TYR A 140 4.73 1.85 -11.04
N HIS A 141 3.69 1.98 -10.24
CA HIS A 141 2.33 2.23 -10.72
C HIS A 141 2.11 3.74 -10.89
N GLU A 142 2.26 4.23 -12.12
CA GLU A 142 1.90 5.62 -12.44
C GLU A 142 0.38 5.77 -12.53
N TRP A 143 -0.18 6.47 -11.56
CA TRP A 143 -1.61 6.75 -11.51
C TRP A 143 -1.87 8.26 -11.43
N SER A 144 -2.92 8.72 -12.14
CA SER A 144 -3.28 10.14 -12.21
C SER A 144 -3.57 10.76 -10.84
N VAL A 145 -4.12 10.00 -9.90
CA VAL A 145 -4.37 10.46 -8.52
C VAL A 145 -3.09 10.82 -7.77
N CYS A 146 -1.94 10.28 -8.19
CA CYS A 146 -0.63 10.52 -7.59
C CYS A 146 0.19 11.65 -8.25
N VAL A 147 -0.36 12.34 -9.27
CA VAL A 147 0.32 13.49 -9.92
C VAL A 147 0.81 14.54 -8.92
N PRO A 148 0.03 14.93 -7.88
CA PRO A 148 0.53 15.85 -6.85
C PRO A 148 1.76 15.33 -6.09
N ALA A 149 1.81 14.02 -5.81
CA ALA A 149 2.92 13.39 -5.10
C ALA A 149 4.18 13.29 -5.98
N LYS A 150 4.03 12.99 -7.26
CA LYS A 150 5.11 13.00 -8.25
C LYS A 150 5.73 14.41 -8.35
N ARG A 151 4.90 15.43 -8.58
CA ARG A 151 5.36 16.85 -8.64
C ARG A 151 6.06 17.30 -7.36
N LYS A 152 5.57 16.87 -6.20
CA LYS A 152 6.21 17.18 -4.91
C LYS A 152 7.58 16.49 -4.82
N GLY A 153 7.67 15.21 -5.16
CA GLY A 153 8.92 14.46 -5.18
C GLY A 153 9.97 15.09 -6.10
N GLU A 154 9.56 15.46 -7.33
CA GLU A 154 10.41 16.16 -8.29
C GLU A 154 10.92 17.52 -7.75
N LYS A 155 10.02 18.30 -7.15
CA LYS A 155 10.37 19.60 -6.56
C LYS A 155 11.36 19.49 -5.37
N GLU A 156 11.18 18.47 -4.56
CA GLU A 156 11.97 18.24 -3.34
C GLU A 156 13.19 17.33 -3.60
N GLY A 157 13.32 16.79 -4.82
CA GLY A 157 14.42 15.88 -5.20
C GLY A 157 14.40 14.57 -4.42
N ILE A 158 13.21 14.04 -4.09
CA ILE A 158 13.07 12.83 -3.31
C ILE A 158 12.89 11.61 -4.23
N PRO A 159 13.90 10.74 -4.36
CA PRO A 159 13.74 9.49 -5.11
C PRO A 159 12.69 8.59 -4.47
N LEU A 160 11.89 7.90 -5.30
CA LEU A 160 10.84 6.99 -4.85
C LEU A 160 11.40 5.89 -3.92
N TRP A 161 12.55 5.32 -4.22
CA TRP A 161 13.17 4.30 -3.39
C TRP A 161 13.56 4.80 -1.99
N LYS A 162 13.93 6.09 -1.84
CA LYS A 162 14.17 6.71 -0.53
C LYS A 162 12.85 6.97 0.22
N PHE A 163 11.84 7.47 -0.50
CA PHE A 163 10.51 7.67 0.08
C PHE A 163 9.93 6.38 0.66
N LEU A 164 10.12 5.26 -0.04
CA LEU A 164 9.63 3.94 0.36
C LEU A 164 10.61 3.14 1.24
N LYS A 165 11.65 3.72 1.81
CA LYS A 165 12.62 2.99 2.65
C LYS A 165 11.93 2.15 3.73
N GLY A 166 11.07 2.75 4.53
CA GLY A 166 10.37 2.04 5.63
C GLY A 166 9.55 0.83 5.14
N PRO A 167 8.62 1.01 4.18
CA PRO A 167 7.87 -0.10 3.59
C PRO A 167 8.75 -1.20 2.99
N MET A 168 9.81 -0.84 2.28
CA MET A 168 10.73 -1.80 1.68
C MET A 168 11.52 -2.59 2.72
N VAL A 169 11.99 -1.92 3.79
CA VAL A 169 12.61 -2.59 4.94
C VAL A 169 11.62 -3.56 5.61
N ARG A 170 10.36 -3.16 5.77
CA ARG A 170 9.31 -4.05 6.29
C ARG A 170 9.10 -5.30 5.42
N LYS A 171 9.14 -5.16 4.09
CA LYS A 171 8.89 -6.27 3.15
C LYS A 171 10.12 -7.15 2.94
N PHE A 172 11.29 -6.56 2.73
CA PHE A 172 12.49 -7.26 2.27
C PHE A 172 13.58 -7.38 3.34
N GLY A 173 13.48 -6.64 4.43
CA GLY A 173 14.50 -6.56 5.49
C GLY A 173 15.51 -5.43 5.27
N GLU A 174 16.15 -5.02 6.38
CA GLU A 174 17.10 -3.90 6.40
C GLU A 174 18.36 -4.19 5.57
N ASP A 175 18.92 -5.40 5.72
CA ASP A 175 20.11 -5.82 4.96
C ASP A 175 19.87 -5.79 3.43
N TRP A 176 18.70 -6.24 2.98
CA TRP A 176 18.33 -6.20 1.58
C TRP A 176 18.26 -4.75 1.07
N TYR A 177 17.63 -3.87 1.84
CA TYR A 177 17.52 -2.45 1.46
C TYR A 177 18.88 -1.77 1.41
N ASP A 178 19.76 -2.02 2.37
CA ASP A 178 21.11 -1.45 2.41
C ASP A 178 21.98 -1.94 1.23
N ARG A 179 21.81 -3.19 0.81
CA ARG A 179 22.46 -3.71 -0.40
C ARG A 179 21.93 -3.02 -1.66
N LEU A 180 20.61 -2.84 -1.77
CA LEU A 180 20.00 -2.10 -2.87
C LEU A 180 20.54 -0.66 -2.94
N GLU A 181 20.56 0.07 -1.83
CA GLU A 181 21.06 1.44 -1.77
C GLU A 181 22.52 1.54 -2.24
N LYS A 182 23.39 0.63 -1.78
CA LYS A 182 24.79 0.57 -2.25
C LYS A 182 24.91 0.30 -3.75
N MET A 183 24.02 -0.51 -4.32
CA MET A 183 24.02 -0.77 -5.77
C MET A 183 23.55 0.44 -6.57
N ILE A 184 22.55 1.18 -6.09
CA ILE A 184 22.07 2.42 -6.71
C ILE A 184 23.17 3.49 -6.74
N GLN A 185 23.89 3.65 -5.62
CA GLN A 185 24.96 4.65 -5.51
C GLN A 185 26.19 4.39 -6.38
N LYS A 186 26.36 3.15 -6.84
CA LYS A 186 27.47 2.73 -7.73
C LYS A 186 27.11 2.83 -9.22
N LYS A 187 25.85 3.09 -9.56
CA LYS A 187 25.34 3.16 -10.93
C LYS A 187 25.39 4.59 -11.45
#